data_dfcf15c2445a4f16f2129bdecc4590d3
#
_entry.id   dfcf15c2445a4f16f2129bdecc4590d3
#
_cell.length_a   1.000
_cell.length_b   1.000
_cell.length_c   1.000
_cell.angle_alpha   90.00
_cell.angle_beta   90.00
_cell.angle_gamma   90.00
#
_symmetry.space_group_name_H-M   'P 1'
#
loop_
_entity.id
_entity.type
_entity.pdbx_description
1 polymer ?
#
loop_
_entity_poly.entity_id
_entity_poly.type
_entity_poly.pdbx_seq_one_letter_code
_entity_poly.pdbx_strand_id
1 'polypeptide(L)'
;MKPQEENKFNNFCFTDFDGRFHARLAAVIPKYFGGEEAKVSGTSARYNCRIKVEYQKDLMGLLEEGMLLAVKNFKQREPETARFTLMEISRVWPEHFGLRGLSDHGYYPMQFEIIEQSEEDWLTDDKSTMMVQINAIPINYDLIIDKNYDFEFVKGFSYPVVGSPVYILNSEMINRMYNQKIAEKLNIDPSKTVEDARIDPRLGLIKMFEASQTSIPIYVDFEKLIRYHFGVFAFTGGGKSNLMSNILRRILLHTDDTKIVVFDISCEYVFLLLDLLADPAVAAKIIMEHRIDSLEQFFNSVVKPKEYEADERIKTGLQHIMDQGKLAYYTRPKQKIPTYSQFLEELNSQRKESVSKPHYMNAIEKIHDAVLDYVEEHGLSENQEVDEDFVKYIDELALETVQQFKVHEKSGLYSWATTRSAILDVIRKKHEEEKEVVGGLTAEKIRELLEGNERLLCISISDPFIIKELVITLTQDLLVRRKRRFQVKPYILLVYDEAQEFIPEMGGSTGIDKKCSKQVETILRQGRKYGLGVCIATQRVAYLNTNALQQLHTYFVGTLPRPYDRAVISDTFMIDKTILEKTLEFAPGEWLLSSYIATGIENVPIFIKADNAEKEIEKYLQNNA
;
A
#
# COMPACT_ATOMS: atom_id res chain seq x y z
N MET A 1 14.16 44.50 0.72
CA MET A 1 13.78 44.43 -0.69
C MET A 1 13.00 45.66 -1.08
N LYS A 2 13.27 46.25 -2.24
CA LYS A 2 12.45 47.40 -2.73
C LYS A 2 11.10 46.86 -3.23
N PRO A 3 9.99 47.62 -3.13
CA PRO A 3 8.66 47.15 -3.55
C PRO A 3 8.58 46.63 -5.01
N GLN A 4 9.45 47.12 -5.89
CA GLN A 4 9.52 46.64 -7.26
C GLN A 4 10.15 45.24 -7.44
N GLU A 5 11.01 44.83 -6.52
CA GLU A 5 11.60 43.48 -6.49
C GLU A 5 10.63 42.46 -5.88
N GLU A 6 9.84 42.87 -4.91
CA GLU A 6 8.78 42.03 -4.32
C GLU A 6 7.71 41.64 -5.36
N ASN A 7 7.34 42.56 -6.26
CA ASN A 7 6.39 42.25 -7.36
C ASN A 7 6.92 41.26 -8.41
N LYS A 8 8.23 41.17 -8.62
CA LYS A 8 8.82 40.20 -9.57
C LYS A 8 8.85 38.78 -9.00
N PHE A 9 9.09 38.62 -7.69
CA PHE A 9 8.99 37.31 -7.04
C PHE A 9 7.55 36.78 -7.06
N ASN A 10 6.57 37.66 -6.89
CA ASN A 10 5.17 37.28 -6.86
C ASN A 10 4.75 36.57 -8.14
N ASN A 11 5.15 37.06 -9.31
CA ASN A 11 4.73 36.48 -10.58
C ASN A 11 5.46 35.18 -10.95
N PHE A 12 6.63 34.91 -10.37
CA PHE A 12 7.42 33.72 -10.70
C PHE A 12 7.01 32.49 -9.88
N CYS A 13 6.79 32.66 -8.57
CA CYS A 13 6.55 31.54 -7.66
C CYS A 13 5.08 31.39 -7.23
N PHE A 14 4.31 32.49 -7.34
CA PHE A 14 2.99 32.58 -6.73
C PHE A 14 1.93 32.95 -7.77
N THR A 15 0.70 32.65 -7.43
CA THR A 15 -0.50 33.13 -8.13
C THR A 15 -1.34 33.95 -7.18
N ASP A 16 -1.97 35.00 -7.70
CA ASP A 16 -2.95 35.79 -6.98
C ASP A 16 -4.32 35.73 -7.67
N PHE A 17 -4.51 34.79 -8.61
CA PHE A 17 -5.70 34.65 -9.42
C PHE A 17 -6.13 35.95 -10.09
N ASP A 18 -5.21 36.61 -10.80
CA ASP A 18 -5.42 37.88 -11.47
C ASP A 18 -5.77 39.04 -10.50
N GLY A 19 -5.09 39.07 -9.35
CA GLY A 19 -5.27 40.10 -8.33
C GLY A 19 -6.46 39.87 -7.40
N ARG A 20 -7.10 38.67 -7.44
CA ARG A 20 -8.25 38.35 -6.57
C ARG A 20 -7.85 37.85 -5.19
N PHE A 21 -6.62 37.38 -4.99
CA PHE A 21 -6.19 36.82 -3.72
C PHE A 21 -5.36 37.82 -2.90
N HIS A 22 -6.03 38.51 -1.98
CA HIS A 22 -5.39 39.38 -0.99
C HIS A 22 -5.57 38.78 0.40
N ALA A 23 -4.51 38.19 0.95
CA ALA A 23 -4.58 37.44 2.20
C ALA A 23 -3.51 37.87 3.22
N ARG A 24 -3.86 37.76 4.51
CA ARG A 24 -2.96 38.00 5.62
C ARG A 24 -3.06 36.90 6.67
N LEU A 25 -1.91 36.53 7.24
CA LEU A 25 -1.87 35.63 8.38
C LEU A 25 -2.44 36.33 9.62
N ALA A 26 -3.61 35.94 10.06
CA ALA A 26 -4.31 36.57 11.19
C ALA A 26 -3.86 35.98 12.54
N ALA A 27 -3.60 34.68 12.63
CA ALA A 27 -3.19 34.04 13.87
C ALA A 27 -2.41 32.75 13.64
N VAL A 28 -1.51 32.42 14.54
CA VAL A 28 -0.89 31.11 14.72
C VAL A 28 -1.48 30.51 15.99
N ILE A 29 -2.15 29.39 15.86
CA ILE A 29 -2.88 28.72 16.94
C ILE A 29 -2.08 27.48 17.35
N PRO A 30 -1.43 27.50 18.52
CA PRO A 30 -0.68 26.35 18.98
C PRO A 30 -1.61 25.16 19.25
N LYS A 31 -1.18 23.97 18.88
CA LYS A 31 -1.83 22.73 19.28
C LYS A 31 -1.23 22.29 20.61
N TYR A 32 -2.04 22.30 21.65
CA TYR A 32 -1.65 21.79 22.96
C TYR A 32 -1.99 20.30 23.05
N PHE A 33 -1.00 19.50 23.38
CA PHE A 33 -1.17 18.09 23.70
C PHE A 33 -1.36 17.96 25.20
N GLY A 34 -2.55 17.63 25.65
CA GLY A 34 -2.88 17.43 27.07
C GLY A 34 -3.68 16.15 27.29
N GLY A 35 -3.38 15.39 28.36
CA GLY A 35 -4.13 14.20 28.77
C GLY A 35 -3.99 12.98 27.85
N GLU A 36 -5.04 12.18 27.77
CA GLU A 36 -5.06 10.95 26.95
C GLU A 36 -4.93 11.21 25.46
N GLU A 37 -5.38 12.37 24.96
CA GLU A 37 -5.22 12.76 23.56
C GLU A 37 -3.76 12.94 23.16
N ALA A 38 -2.88 13.32 24.09
CA ALA A 38 -1.45 13.45 23.82
C ALA A 38 -0.76 12.12 23.51
N LYS A 39 -1.32 11.00 23.97
CA LYS A 39 -0.79 9.64 23.73
C LYS A 39 -1.19 9.09 22.36
N VAL A 40 -2.23 9.62 21.75
CA VAL A 40 -2.88 9.06 20.55
C VAL A 40 -2.67 9.93 19.30
N SER A 41 -2.37 11.24 19.43
CA SER A 41 -2.24 12.11 18.27
C SER A 41 -0.80 12.24 17.79
N GLY A 42 -0.41 11.40 16.87
CA GLY A 42 0.84 11.54 16.10
C GLY A 42 0.79 12.71 15.11
N THR A 43 0.40 13.91 15.54
CA THR A 43 0.34 15.07 14.64
C THR A 43 1.72 15.62 14.35
N SER A 44 2.06 15.74 13.07
CA SER A 44 3.29 16.38 12.60
C SER A 44 3.31 17.90 12.83
N ALA A 45 2.14 18.54 12.89
CA ALA A 45 2.00 19.99 13.03
C ALA A 45 1.83 20.41 14.49
N ARG A 46 2.70 21.32 14.95
CA ARG A 46 2.64 21.91 16.30
C ARG A 46 1.71 23.12 16.41
N TYR A 47 1.21 23.65 15.30
CA TYR A 47 0.29 24.77 15.25
C TYR A 47 -0.54 24.74 13.97
N ASN A 48 -1.69 25.42 13.99
CA ASN A 48 -2.48 25.75 12.82
C ASN A 48 -2.40 27.24 12.55
N CYS A 49 -2.61 27.64 11.31
CA CYS A 49 -2.65 29.02 10.89
C CYS A 49 -4.07 29.42 10.50
N ARG A 50 -4.51 30.58 10.99
CA ARG A 50 -5.74 31.22 10.52
C ARG A 50 -5.39 32.37 9.61
N ILE A 51 -5.90 32.34 8.40
CA ILE A 51 -5.65 33.33 7.37
C ILE A 51 -6.95 34.00 7.03
N LYS A 52 -6.91 35.31 6.86
CA LYS A 52 -8.03 36.12 6.42
C LYS A 52 -7.74 36.63 5.04
N VAL A 53 -8.73 36.47 4.16
CA VAL A 53 -8.67 36.86 2.75
C VAL A 53 -9.77 37.86 2.49
N GLU A 54 -9.45 38.96 1.81
CA GLU A 54 -10.47 39.88 1.33
C GLU A 54 -11.38 39.16 0.33
N TYR A 55 -12.69 39.33 0.50
CA TYR A 55 -13.61 38.76 -0.46
C TYR A 55 -13.50 39.46 -1.81
N GLN A 56 -13.47 38.67 -2.85
CA GLN A 56 -13.65 39.11 -4.23
C GLN A 56 -14.54 38.11 -4.97
N LYS A 57 -15.33 38.63 -5.88
CA LYS A 57 -16.23 37.82 -6.69
C LYS A 57 -15.44 36.69 -7.39
N ASP A 58 -16.03 35.53 -7.46
CA ASP A 58 -15.47 34.31 -8.06
C ASP A 58 -14.26 33.70 -7.32
N LEU A 59 -13.70 34.36 -6.29
CA LEU A 59 -12.54 33.83 -5.55
C LEU A 59 -12.85 32.50 -4.86
N MET A 60 -14.05 32.34 -4.30
CA MET A 60 -14.45 31.11 -3.63
C MET A 60 -14.48 29.89 -4.57
N GLY A 61 -14.77 30.11 -5.86
CA GLY A 61 -14.71 29.06 -6.88
C GLY A 61 -13.30 28.68 -7.33
N LEU A 62 -12.28 29.47 -6.98
CA LEU A 62 -10.88 29.24 -7.34
C LEU A 62 -10.04 28.67 -6.20
N LEU A 63 -10.52 28.85 -4.95
CA LEU A 63 -9.82 28.34 -3.76
C LEU A 63 -10.18 26.88 -3.53
N GLU A 64 -9.17 26.04 -3.51
CA GLU A 64 -9.30 24.60 -3.29
C GLU A 64 -8.56 24.18 -2.02
N GLU A 65 -9.16 23.26 -1.27
CA GLU A 65 -8.48 22.60 -0.16
C GLU A 65 -7.35 21.73 -0.70
N GLY A 66 -6.21 21.74 -0.02
CA GLY A 66 -4.98 21.08 -0.50
C GLY A 66 -4.01 22.03 -1.20
N MET A 67 -4.44 23.21 -1.67
CA MET A 67 -3.51 24.21 -2.23
C MET A 67 -2.45 24.62 -1.22
N LEU A 68 -1.26 24.93 -1.70
CA LEU A 68 -0.13 25.31 -0.88
C LEU A 68 0.02 26.82 -0.78
N LEU A 69 0.19 27.27 0.45
CA LEU A 69 0.38 28.66 0.82
C LEU A 69 1.81 28.90 1.31
N ALA A 70 2.32 30.10 1.09
CA ALA A 70 3.63 30.56 1.53
C ALA A 70 3.51 31.84 2.37
N VAL A 71 4.16 31.87 3.54
CA VAL A 71 4.18 33.04 4.43
C VAL A 71 5.61 33.30 4.91
N LYS A 72 6.06 34.56 4.89
CA LYS A 72 7.38 34.93 5.41
C LYS A 72 7.58 34.41 6.83
N ASN A 73 8.76 33.90 7.14
CA ASN A 73 9.08 33.37 8.45
C ASN A 73 10.23 34.09 9.18
N PHE A 74 10.35 33.83 10.49
CA PHE A 74 11.37 34.45 11.35
C PHE A 74 12.80 33.94 11.12
N LYS A 75 13.01 32.92 10.30
CA LYS A 75 14.35 32.38 9.97
C LYS A 75 15.04 33.14 8.84
N GLN A 76 14.40 34.13 8.25
CA GLN A 76 15.03 34.99 7.25
C GLN A 76 16.17 35.81 7.90
N ARG A 77 17.40 35.55 7.48
CA ARG A 77 18.60 36.19 8.03
C ARG A 77 19.29 37.13 7.07
N GLU A 78 19.21 36.83 5.79
CA GLU A 78 19.89 37.58 4.76
C GLU A 78 18.93 38.51 4.02
N PRO A 79 19.31 39.80 3.79
CA PRO A 79 18.42 40.75 3.11
C PRO A 79 18.20 40.38 1.63
N GLU A 80 19.06 39.57 1.04
CA GLU A 80 19.02 39.18 -0.37
C GLU A 80 18.25 37.89 -0.64
N THR A 81 17.86 37.13 0.40
CA THR A 81 17.06 35.91 0.30
C THR A 81 15.67 36.13 0.89
N ALA A 82 14.67 35.54 0.27
CA ALA A 82 13.31 35.46 0.85
C ALA A 82 13.06 34.04 1.36
N ARG A 83 12.53 33.92 2.58
CA ARG A 83 12.23 32.62 3.17
C ARG A 83 10.78 32.55 3.66
N PHE A 84 10.08 31.51 3.21
CA PHE A 84 8.66 31.32 3.46
C PHE A 84 8.43 29.98 4.13
N THR A 85 7.56 29.94 5.14
CA THR A 85 6.98 28.72 5.66
C THR A 85 5.88 28.27 4.71
N LEU A 86 5.90 27.00 4.31
CA LEU A 86 4.88 26.40 3.48
C LEU A 86 3.80 25.74 4.35
N MET A 87 2.56 25.88 3.92
CA MET A 87 1.40 25.32 4.59
C MET A 87 0.32 24.92 3.59
N GLU A 88 -0.47 23.92 3.94
CA GLU A 88 -1.58 23.40 3.13
C GLU A 88 -2.91 23.97 3.61
N ILE A 89 -3.78 24.35 2.68
CA ILE A 89 -5.16 24.75 2.99
C ILE A 89 -5.92 23.53 3.47
N SER A 90 -6.34 23.55 4.74
CA SER A 90 -7.14 22.47 5.32
C SER A 90 -8.63 22.71 5.23
N ARG A 91 -9.07 23.96 5.30
CA ARG A 91 -10.48 24.38 5.15
C ARG A 91 -10.59 25.81 4.66
N VAL A 92 -11.63 26.07 3.85
CA VAL A 92 -12.02 27.40 3.38
C VAL A 92 -13.49 27.61 3.70
N TRP A 93 -13.84 28.79 4.25
CA TRP A 93 -15.25 29.16 4.43
C TRP A 93 -15.46 30.67 4.33
N PRO A 94 -16.63 31.09 3.76
CA PRO A 94 -17.02 32.48 3.74
C PRO A 94 -17.49 32.92 5.13
N GLU A 95 -17.28 34.18 5.45
CA GLU A 95 -17.74 34.80 6.69
C GLU A 95 -18.36 36.15 6.37
N HIS A 96 -19.59 36.36 6.77
CA HIS A 96 -20.31 37.61 6.63
C HIS A 96 -20.45 38.29 7.98
N PHE A 97 -20.08 39.58 8.08
CA PHE A 97 -20.05 40.31 9.34
C PHE A 97 -21.45 40.41 9.98
N GLY A 98 -22.50 40.69 9.19
CA GLY A 98 -23.88 40.77 9.65
C GLY A 98 -24.46 39.46 10.20
N LEU A 99 -23.90 38.30 9.75
CA LEU A 99 -24.31 36.98 10.24
C LEU A 99 -23.54 36.57 11.51
N ARG A 100 -22.46 37.27 11.84
CA ARG A 100 -21.65 37.00 13.01
C ARG A 100 -22.43 37.38 14.29
N GLY A 101 -22.70 36.37 15.11
CA GLY A 101 -23.41 36.58 16.39
C GLY A 101 -24.93 36.52 16.28
N LEU A 102 -25.50 36.16 15.13
CA LEU A 102 -26.86 35.70 15.10
C LEU A 102 -26.96 34.44 15.95
N SER A 103 -27.56 34.61 17.16
CA SER A 103 -27.77 33.48 18.07
C SER A 103 -29.14 32.87 17.81
N ASP A 104 -29.31 31.58 18.08
CA ASP A 104 -30.59 30.85 17.95
C ASP A 104 -31.74 31.45 18.81
N HIS A 105 -31.42 32.41 19.66
CA HIS A 105 -32.37 33.09 20.55
C HIS A 105 -32.75 34.51 20.11
N GLY A 106 -32.35 34.94 18.88
CA GLY A 106 -32.72 36.22 18.33
C GLY A 106 -34.14 36.27 17.79
N TYR A 107 -34.65 37.49 17.55
CA TYR A 107 -36.01 37.69 16.98
C TYR A 107 -36.04 37.22 15.51
N TYR A 108 -36.79 36.18 15.24
CA TYR A 108 -36.79 35.45 13.99
C TYR A 108 -37.01 36.31 12.70
N PRO A 109 -37.97 37.27 12.63
CA PRO A 109 -38.16 38.08 11.42
C PRO A 109 -36.91 38.92 11.04
N MET A 110 -36.27 39.58 12.02
CA MET A 110 -35.10 40.41 11.76
C MET A 110 -33.88 39.59 11.35
N GLN A 111 -33.77 38.35 11.84
CA GLN A 111 -32.67 37.47 11.43
C GLN A 111 -32.79 37.05 9.98
N PHE A 112 -34.00 36.78 9.53
CA PHE A 112 -34.26 36.38 8.17
C PHE A 112 -33.96 37.51 7.16
N GLU A 113 -34.36 38.75 7.45
CA GLU A 113 -34.00 39.91 6.64
C GLU A 113 -32.48 40.12 6.53
N ILE A 114 -31.71 39.91 7.62
CA ILE A 114 -30.26 40.01 7.58
C ILE A 114 -29.64 38.89 6.72
N ILE A 115 -30.21 37.68 6.77
CA ILE A 115 -29.77 36.57 5.93
C ILE A 115 -30.06 36.86 4.45
N GLU A 116 -31.23 37.36 4.12
CA GLU A 116 -31.58 37.73 2.74
C GLU A 116 -30.70 38.87 2.22
N GLN A 117 -30.47 39.90 3.03
CA GLN A 117 -29.56 40.99 2.66
C GLN A 117 -28.12 40.50 2.42
N SER A 118 -27.67 39.49 3.17
CA SER A 118 -26.33 38.94 2.99
C SER A 118 -26.14 38.25 1.63
N GLU A 119 -27.20 37.70 1.02
CA GLU A 119 -27.14 37.13 -0.33
C GLU A 119 -26.88 38.23 -1.38
N GLU A 120 -27.53 39.39 -1.26
CA GLU A 120 -27.26 40.51 -2.15
C GLU A 120 -25.84 41.03 -2.03
N ASP A 121 -25.30 41.08 -0.80
CA ASP A 121 -23.92 41.49 -0.55
C ASP A 121 -22.91 40.58 -1.28
N TRP A 122 -23.12 39.25 -1.26
CA TRP A 122 -22.29 38.29 -2.02
C TRP A 122 -22.37 38.52 -3.55
N LEU A 123 -23.52 38.91 -4.05
CA LEU A 123 -23.74 39.14 -5.49
C LEU A 123 -23.18 40.50 -5.96
N THR A 124 -23.19 41.51 -5.08
CA THR A 124 -22.75 42.88 -5.40
C THR A 124 -21.28 43.13 -5.11
N ASP A 125 -20.54 42.14 -4.57
CA ASP A 125 -19.12 42.25 -4.22
C ASP A 125 -18.85 43.34 -3.16
N ASP A 126 -19.70 43.45 -2.12
CA ASP A 126 -19.51 44.41 -1.03
C ASP A 126 -18.42 43.91 -0.05
N LYS A 127 -17.22 44.37 -0.30
CA LYS A 127 -16.01 44.02 0.50
C LYS A 127 -16.05 44.47 1.97
N SER A 128 -17.00 45.33 2.32
CA SER A 128 -17.07 45.90 3.71
C SER A 128 -17.66 44.91 4.71
N THR A 129 -18.53 44.02 4.22
CA THR A 129 -19.30 43.09 5.07
C THR A 129 -18.82 41.65 4.99
N MET A 130 -17.97 41.30 4.03
CA MET A 130 -17.60 39.92 3.72
C MET A 130 -16.09 39.65 3.83
N MET A 131 -15.76 38.42 4.18
CA MET A 131 -14.40 37.92 4.30
C MET A 131 -14.36 36.43 4.03
N VAL A 132 -13.24 35.94 3.53
CA VAL A 132 -12.95 34.50 3.46
C VAL A 132 -11.96 34.13 4.55
N GLN A 133 -12.27 33.07 5.30
CA GLN A 133 -11.33 32.48 6.24
C GLN A 133 -10.74 31.19 5.69
N ILE A 134 -9.45 31.02 5.90
CA ILE A 134 -8.70 29.81 5.57
C ILE A 134 -8.04 29.31 6.85
N ASN A 135 -8.22 28.01 7.15
CA ASN A 135 -7.35 27.29 8.06
C ASN A 135 -6.27 26.58 7.24
N ALA A 136 -5.01 26.76 7.67
CA ALA A 136 -3.88 26.11 7.02
C ALA A 136 -3.00 25.37 8.03
N ILE A 137 -2.40 24.27 7.57
CA ILE A 137 -1.54 23.38 8.35
C ILE A 137 -0.13 23.44 7.78
N PRO A 138 0.92 23.71 8.59
CA PRO A 138 2.29 23.68 8.11
C PRO A 138 2.69 22.28 7.61
N ILE A 139 3.35 22.24 6.46
CA ILE A 139 3.85 20.99 5.87
C ILE A 139 5.31 20.69 6.25
N ASN A 140 5.89 21.46 7.17
CA ASN A 140 7.26 21.34 7.65
C ASN A 140 8.33 21.51 6.56
N TYR A 141 8.05 22.36 5.58
CA TYR A 141 9.00 22.81 4.56
C TYR A 141 9.02 24.33 4.49
N ASP A 142 10.20 24.87 4.21
CA ASP A 142 10.42 26.25 3.87
C ASP A 142 10.78 26.35 2.38
N LEU A 143 10.24 27.36 1.71
CA LEU A 143 10.70 27.80 0.39
C LEU A 143 11.72 28.94 0.60
N ILE A 144 12.91 28.76 0.07
CA ILE A 144 13.96 29.77 0.03
C ILE A 144 14.14 30.22 -1.41
N ILE A 145 14.13 31.53 -1.63
CA ILE A 145 14.33 32.14 -2.96
C ILE A 145 15.46 33.15 -2.84
N ASP A 146 16.47 33.05 -3.68
CA ASP A 146 17.59 33.98 -3.73
C ASP A 146 17.34 35.16 -4.71
N LYS A 147 18.30 36.09 -4.79
CA LYS A 147 18.24 37.24 -5.68
C LYS A 147 18.28 36.90 -7.18
N ASN A 148 18.74 35.71 -7.53
CA ASN A 148 18.82 35.24 -8.93
C ASN A 148 17.55 34.50 -9.33
N TYR A 149 16.56 34.41 -8.43
CA TYR A 149 15.34 33.58 -8.55
C TYR A 149 15.60 32.08 -8.50
N ASP A 150 16.80 31.65 -8.03
CA ASP A 150 17.00 30.26 -7.67
C ASP A 150 16.22 29.94 -6.40
N PHE A 151 15.62 28.77 -6.35
CA PHE A 151 14.77 28.37 -5.22
C PHE A 151 15.13 26.99 -4.70
N GLU A 152 14.89 26.78 -3.41
CA GLU A 152 15.12 25.53 -2.74
C GLU A 152 13.97 25.24 -1.74
N PHE A 153 13.52 23.98 -1.71
CA PHE A 153 12.60 23.47 -0.70
C PHE A 153 13.38 22.76 0.40
N VAL A 154 13.42 23.38 1.60
CA VAL A 154 14.21 22.89 2.73
C VAL A 154 13.29 22.34 3.80
N LYS A 155 13.47 21.06 4.16
CA LYS A 155 12.74 20.44 5.25
C LYS A 155 13.12 21.08 6.58
N GLY A 156 12.14 21.48 7.34
CA GLY A 156 12.38 22.08 8.65
C GLY A 156 11.12 22.69 9.25
N PHE A 157 11.21 22.96 10.55
CA PHE A 157 10.14 23.59 11.29
C PHE A 157 10.45 25.08 11.44
N SER A 158 9.53 25.93 11.02
CA SER A 158 9.64 27.39 11.13
C SER A 158 8.32 28.01 11.59
N TYR A 159 8.38 29.20 12.14
CA TYR A 159 7.20 29.98 12.51
C TYR A 159 7.01 31.12 11.51
N PRO A 160 5.80 31.25 10.93
CA PRO A 160 5.47 32.37 10.06
C PRO A 160 5.30 33.67 10.86
N VAL A 161 5.54 34.80 10.20
CA VAL A 161 5.36 36.12 10.79
C VAL A 161 3.88 36.51 10.71
N VAL A 162 3.23 36.66 11.86
CA VAL A 162 1.82 37.09 11.94
C VAL A 162 1.66 38.50 11.35
N GLY A 163 0.57 38.72 10.61
CA GLY A 163 0.31 39.95 9.87
C GLY A 163 0.95 40.03 8.48
N SER A 164 1.86 39.08 8.14
CA SER A 164 2.48 39.04 6.82
C SER A 164 1.48 38.69 5.72
N PRO A 165 1.73 39.15 4.48
CA PRO A 165 1.03 38.66 3.30
C PRO A 165 1.16 37.14 3.17
N VAL A 166 0.10 36.53 2.68
CA VAL A 166 0.04 35.11 2.34
C VAL A 166 -0.04 34.99 0.82
N TYR A 167 0.71 34.09 0.25
CA TYR A 167 0.78 33.85 -1.18
C TYR A 167 0.36 32.39 -1.47
N ILE A 168 -0.23 32.14 -2.64
CA ILE A 168 -0.51 30.79 -3.14
C ILE A 168 0.63 30.39 -4.08
N LEU A 169 1.21 29.20 -3.90
CA LEU A 169 2.16 28.65 -4.85
C LEU A 169 1.45 28.41 -6.18
N ASN A 170 2.05 28.82 -7.30
CA ASN A 170 1.50 28.55 -8.62
C ASN A 170 1.72 27.08 -9.04
N SER A 171 1.03 26.66 -10.09
CA SER A 171 1.06 25.27 -10.58
C SER A 171 2.46 24.82 -11.02
N GLU A 172 3.28 25.74 -11.55
CA GLU A 172 4.66 25.43 -11.96
C GLU A 172 5.53 25.10 -10.73
N MET A 173 5.43 25.88 -9.66
CA MET A 173 6.16 25.63 -8.42
C MET A 173 5.71 24.33 -7.75
N ILE A 174 4.41 24.03 -7.77
CA ILE A 174 3.88 22.77 -7.30
C ILE A 174 4.45 21.60 -8.10
N ASN A 175 4.45 21.70 -9.44
CA ASN A 175 5.03 20.69 -10.30
C ASN A 175 6.53 20.47 -10.02
N ARG A 176 7.30 21.54 -9.89
CA ARG A 176 8.73 21.43 -9.53
C ARG A 176 8.94 20.83 -8.16
N MET A 177 8.14 21.23 -7.17
CA MET A 177 8.21 20.75 -5.80
C MET A 177 8.03 19.23 -5.72
N TYR A 178 7.02 18.69 -6.38
CA TYR A 178 6.70 17.27 -6.29
C TYR A 178 7.43 16.40 -7.32
N ASN A 179 7.73 16.94 -8.51
CA ASN A 179 8.14 16.11 -9.64
C ASN A 179 9.57 16.30 -10.10
N GLN A 180 10.21 17.47 -9.89
CA GLN A 180 11.49 17.79 -10.51
C GLN A 180 12.55 16.71 -10.28
N LYS A 181 12.80 16.32 -9.02
CA LYS A 181 13.82 15.30 -8.68
C LYS A 181 13.53 13.92 -9.29
N ILE A 182 12.24 13.60 -9.44
CA ILE A 182 11.82 12.31 -9.99
C ILE A 182 11.90 12.35 -11.52
N ALA A 183 11.45 13.44 -12.13
CA ALA A 183 11.53 13.66 -13.57
C ALA A 183 12.99 13.61 -14.08
N GLU A 184 13.91 14.26 -13.37
CA GLU A 184 15.34 14.18 -13.65
C GLU A 184 15.86 12.73 -13.60
N LYS A 185 15.47 11.96 -12.57
CA LYS A 185 15.85 10.54 -12.43
C LYS A 185 15.27 9.67 -13.54
N LEU A 186 14.02 9.90 -13.93
CA LEU A 186 13.32 9.16 -14.98
C LEU A 186 13.63 9.66 -16.38
N ASN A 187 14.38 10.77 -16.51
CA ASN A 187 14.70 11.46 -17.76
C ASN A 187 13.45 11.81 -18.58
N ILE A 188 12.44 12.38 -17.92
CA ILE A 188 11.18 12.81 -18.51
C ILE A 188 10.98 14.32 -18.35
N ASP A 189 10.17 14.90 -19.24
CA ASP A 189 9.74 16.29 -19.16
C ASP A 189 8.32 16.35 -18.56
N PRO A 190 8.14 16.77 -17.30
CA PRO A 190 6.85 16.78 -16.64
C PRO A 190 5.86 17.81 -17.22
N SER A 191 6.28 18.63 -18.15
CA SER A 191 5.39 19.55 -18.89
C SER A 191 4.67 18.87 -20.07
N LYS A 192 5.16 17.70 -20.51
CA LYS A 192 4.65 16.93 -21.66
C LYS A 192 3.99 15.64 -21.19
N THR A 193 2.84 15.77 -20.56
CA THR A 193 2.10 14.62 -20.05
C THR A 193 1.21 13.98 -21.11
N VAL A 194 1.23 12.65 -21.18
CA VAL A 194 0.39 11.84 -22.07
C VAL A 194 -0.38 10.82 -21.23
N GLU A 195 -1.64 10.57 -21.55
CA GLU A 195 -2.46 9.58 -20.82
C GLU A 195 -2.17 8.12 -21.22
N ASP A 196 -1.03 7.86 -21.88
CA ASP A 196 -0.60 6.52 -22.30
C ASP A 196 0.44 5.96 -21.33
N ALA A 197 0.10 4.87 -20.65
CA ALA A 197 0.94 4.24 -19.63
C ALA A 197 2.27 3.68 -20.19
N ARG A 198 2.36 3.39 -21.48
CA ARG A 198 3.60 2.93 -22.12
C ARG A 198 4.61 4.06 -22.36
N ILE A 199 4.11 5.29 -22.48
CA ILE A 199 4.91 6.47 -22.79
C ILE A 199 5.22 7.28 -21.53
N ASP A 200 4.22 7.47 -20.67
CA ASP A 200 4.30 8.35 -19.50
C ASP A 200 4.17 7.54 -18.19
N PRO A 201 5.19 7.57 -17.31
CA PRO A 201 5.19 6.88 -16.03
C PRO A 201 4.33 7.56 -14.95
N ARG A 202 3.59 8.63 -15.24
CA ARG A 202 2.75 9.31 -14.26
C ARG A 202 1.71 8.35 -13.66
N LEU A 203 1.41 8.48 -12.38
CA LEU A 203 0.34 7.71 -11.72
C LEU A 203 -1.04 8.34 -11.89
N GLY A 204 -1.08 9.63 -12.17
CA GLY A 204 -2.29 10.42 -12.28
C GLY A 204 -1.99 11.91 -12.18
N LEU A 205 -2.94 12.69 -11.67
CA LEU A 205 -2.84 14.14 -11.53
C LEU A 205 -2.93 14.55 -10.05
N ILE A 206 -2.22 15.60 -9.69
CA ILE A 206 -2.38 16.25 -8.39
C ILE A 206 -3.74 16.98 -8.40
N LYS A 207 -4.49 16.83 -7.33
CA LYS A 207 -5.81 17.42 -7.16
C LYS A 207 -5.69 18.84 -6.61
N MET A 208 -5.21 19.73 -7.45
CA MET A 208 -5.08 21.18 -7.22
C MET A 208 -5.27 21.91 -8.54
N PHE A 209 -5.83 23.12 -8.50
CA PHE A 209 -6.09 23.94 -9.67
C PHE A 209 -7.08 23.31 -10.67
N GLU A 210 -7.99 22.44 -10.19
CA GLU A 210 -9.03 21.83 -11.02
C GLU A 210 -9.98 22.88 -11.59
N ALA A 211 -10.34 23.90 -10.78
CA ALA A 211 -11.20 25.01 -11.22
C ALA A 211 -10.58 25.85 -12.34
N SER A 212 -9.26 25.99 -12.38
CA SER A 212 -8.53 26.68 -13.45
C SER A 212 -8.12 25.75 -14.58
N GLN A 213 -8.59 24.50 -14.60
CA GLN A 213 -8.30 23.46 -15.60
C GLN A 213 -6.80 23.22 -15.83
N THR A 214 -5.99 23.46 -14.81
CA THR A 214 -4.53 23.23 -14.88
C THR A 214 -4.25 21.82 -14.34
N SER A 215 -3.66 20.99 -15.19
CA SER A 215 -3.31 19.60 -14.84
C SER A 215 -1.85 19.50 -14.40
N ILE A 216 -1.60 19.03 -13.19
CA ILE A 216 -0.27 18.79 -12.66
C ILE A 216 -0.08 17.27 -12.49
N PRO A 217 0.86 16.65 -13.22
CA PRO A 217 1.10 15.21 -13.10
C PRO A 217 1.69 14.87 -11.74
N ILE A 218 1.56 13.60 -11.33
CA ILE A 218 2.26 13.05 -10.18
C ILE A 218 3.11 11.85 -10.59
N TYR A 219 4.40 11.93 -10.30
CA TYR A 219 5.38 10.88 -10.52
C TYR A 219 5.89 10.33 -9.20
N VAL A 220 6.27 9.05 -9.21
CA VAL A 220 6.92 8.40 -8.06
C VAL A 220 8.21 7.71 -8.49
N ASP A 221 9.15 7.64 -7.59
CA ASP A 221 10.36 6.83 -7.75
C ASP A 221 10.02 5.35 -7.53
N PHE A 222 9.77 4.62 -8.62
CA PHE A 222 9.36 3.21 -8.57
C PHE A 222 10.39 2.31 -7.86
N GLU A 223 11.67 2.56 -8.03
CA GLU A 223 12.71 1.78 -7.36
C GLU A 223 12.59 1.95 -5.83
N LYS A 224 12.43 3.19 -5.37
CA LYS A 224 12.24 3.46 -3.95
C LYS A 224 10.90 2.96 -3.44
N LEU A 225 9.83 3.09 -4.24
CA LEU A 225 8.51 2.55 -3.90
C LEU A 225 8.59 1.06 -3.60
N ILE A 226 9.25 0.29 -4.47
CA ILE A 226 9.42 -1.15 -4.31
C ILE A 226 10.29 -1.46 -3.09
N ARG A 227 11.47 -0.86 -3.01
CA ARG A 227 12.45 -1.20 -1.97
C ARG A 227 12.00 -0.88 -0.55
N TYR A 228 11.15 0.13 -0.38
CA TYR A 228 10.75 0.62 0.95
C TYR A 228 9.30 0.27 1.31
N HIS A 229 8.72 -0.64 0.59
CA HIS A 229 7.37 -1.16 0.81
C HIS A 229 6.28 -0.09 0.77
N PHE A 230 5.13 -0.44 0.27
CA PHE A 230 4.01 0.49 0.20
C PHE A 230 2.68 -0.19 0.49
N GLY A 231 1.69 0.62 0.87
CA GLY A 231 0.32 0.17 1.15
C GLY A 231 -0.72 0.90 0.31
N VAL A 232 -1.80 0.21 -0.02
CA VAL A 232 -2.99 0.75 -0.69
C VAL A 232 -4.22 0.39 0.12
N PHE A 233 -4.87 1.41 0.67
CA PHE A 233 -5.93 1.26 1.66
C PHE A 233 -7.19 2.01 1.19
N ALA A 234 -8.26 1.29 0.91
CA ALA A 234 -9.55 1.88 0.57
C ALA A 234 -10.68 0.87 0.80
N PHE A 235 -11.90 1.36 0.99
CA PHE A 235 -13.07 0.48 1.04
C PHE A 235 -13.45 -0.05 -0.35
N THR A 236 -14.38 -1.00 -0.38
CA THR A 236 -14.91 -1.59 -1.61
C THR A 236 -15.51 -0.50 -2.52
N GLY A 237 -15.10 -0.47 -3.78
CA GLY A 237 -15.54 0.55 -4.75
C GLY A 237 -14.73 1.85 -4.72
N GLY A 238 -13.74 2.01 -3.83
CA GLY A 238 -12.86 3.19 -3.78
C GLY A 238 -11.78 3.24 -4.88
N GLY A 239 -11.75 2.26 -5.80
CA GLY A 239 -10.77 2.24 -6.88
C GLY A 239 -9.45 1.52 -6.56
N LYS A 240 -9.38 0.69 -5.48
CA LYS A 240 -8.18 -0.06 -5.07
C LYS A 240 -7.57 -0.86 -6.22
N SER A 241 -8.37 -1.69 -6.90
CA SER A 241 -7.92 -2.55 -7.99
C SER A 241 -7.43 -1.73 -9.19
N ASN A 242 -8.07 -0.60 -9.49
CA ASN A 242 -7.65 0.33 -10.54
C ASN A 242 -6.28 0.96 -10.22
N LEU A 243 -6.07 1.49 -9.02
CA LEU A 243 -4.79 2.07 -8.63
C LEU A 243 -3.68 1.02 -8.61
N MET A 244 -3.97 -0.18 -8.09
CA MET A 244 -3.02 -1.28 -8.10
C MET A 244 -2.61 -1.67 -9.52
N SER A 245 -3.56 -1.84 -10.43
CA SER A 245 -3.29 -2.10 -11.85
C SER A 245 -2.42 -1.00 -12.46
N ASN A 246 -2.71 0.28 -12.17
CA ASN A 246 -1.89 1.40 -12.62
C ASN A 246 -0.45 1.34 -12.12
N ILE A 247 -0.25 1.12 -10.81
CA ILE A 247 1.08 1.05 -10.21
C ILE A 247 1.87 -0.11 -10.80
N LEU A 248 1.28 -1.31 -10.85
CA LEU A 248 1.96 -2.51 -11.35
C LEU A 248 2.32 -2.39 -12.83
N ARG A 249 1.40 -1.84 -13.64
CA ARG A 249 1.64 -1.58 -15.07
C ARG A 249 2.83 -0.64 -15.27
N ARG A 250 2.88 0.48 -14.57
CA ARG A 250 3.97 1.45 -14.69
C ARG A 250 5.30 0.92 -14.17
N ILE A 251 5.30 0.17 -13.08
CA ILE A 251 6.51 -0.52 -12.60
C ILE A 251 7.03 -1.46 -13.69
N LEU A 252 6.16 -2.26 -14.30
CA LEU A 252 6.57 -3.24 -15.31
C LEU A 252 7.09 -2.57 -16.59
N LEU A 253 6.48 -1.47 -17.02
CA LEU A 253 6.81 -0.76 -18.26
C LEU A 253 8.02 0.18 -18.12
N HIS A 254 8.25 0.76 -16.94
CA HIS A 254 9.27 1.79 -16.73
C HIS A 254 10.41 1.39 -15.79
N THR A 255 10.55 0.10 -15.50
CA THR A 255 11.73 -0.43 -14.78
C THR A 255 12.23 -1.69 -15.47
N ASP A 256 13.55 -1.81 -15.64
CA ASP A 256 14.15 -2.98 -16.33
C ASP A 256 14.44 -4.13 -15.36
N ASP A 257 14.93 -3.80 -14.15
CA ASP A 257 15.43 -4.75 -13.15
C ASP A 257 14.38 -5.09 -12.09
N THR A 258 13.10 -5.13 -12.45
CA THR A 258 12.02 -5.43 -11.49
C THR A 258 11.16 -6.57 -11.96
N LYS A 259 10.81 -7.44 -11.02
CA LYS A 259 9.87 -8.55 -11.17
C LYS A 259 8.72 -8.37 -10.21
N ILE A 260 7.53 -8.79 -10.62
CA ILE A 260 6.31 -8.65 -9.83
C ILE A 260 5.70 -10.04 -9.60
N VAL A 261 5.35 -10.32 -8.36
CA VAL A 261 4.55 -11.49 -7.97
C VAL A 261 3.28 -10.99 -7.33
N VAL A 262 2.14 -11.29 -7.91
CA VAL A 262 0.83 -10.97 -7.35
C VAL A 262 0.23 -12.22 -6.72
N PHE A 263 0.00 -12.19 -5.42
CA PHE A 263 -0.79 -13.20 -4.72
C PHE A 263 -2.25 -12.75 -4.73
N ASP A 264 -2.99 -13.29 -5.68
CA ASP A 264 -4.34 -12.88 -6.07
C ASP A 264 -5.37 -13.91 -5.58
N ILE A 265 -5.89 -13.70 -4.37
CA ILE A 265 -6.93 -14.55 -3.80
C ILE A 265 -8.32 -14.28 -4.39
N SER A 266 -8.51 -13.07 -4.96
CA SER A 266 -9.76 -12.64 -5.57
C SER A 266 -9.88 -13.05 -7.04
N CYS A 267 -8.80 -13.52 -7.67
CA CYS A 267 -8.72 -13.89 -9.08
C CYS A 267 -9.09 -12.76 -10.07
N GLU A 268 -8.79 -11.49 -9.70
CA GLU A 268 -9.11 -10.29 -10.49
C GLU A 268 -7.94 -9.85 -11.39
N TYR A 269 -6.69 -10.12 -11.01
CA TYR A 269 -5.52 -9.53 -11.66
C TYR A 269 -5.25 -10.06 -13.06
N VAL A 270 -5.77 -11.22 -13.41
CA VAL A 270 -5.72 -11.72 -14.78
C VAL A 270 -6.47 -10.79 -15.73
N PHE A 271 -7.63 -10.27 -15.32
CA PHE A 271 -8.37 -9.25 -16.07
C PHE A 271 -7.69 -7.86 -15.96
N LEU A 272 -7.33 -7.42 -14.75
CA LEU A 272 -6.77 -6.09 -14.50
C LEU A 272 -5.43 -5.82 -15.24
N LEU A 273 -4.72 -6.86 -15.63
CA LEU A 273 -3.44 -6.80 -16.35
C LEU A 273 -3.51 -7.56 -17.69
N LEU A 274 -4.70 -7.75 -18.27
CA LEU A 274 -4.93 -8.57 -19.47
C LEU A 274 -4.08 -8.11 -20.64
N ASP A 275 -3.98 -6.81 -20.88
CA ASP A 275 -3.18 -6.21 -21.95
C ASP A 275 -1.68 -6.51 -21.84
N LEU A 276 -1.15 -6.59 -20.62
CA LEU A 276 0.24 -6.93 -20.36
C LEU A 276 0.47 -8.45 -20.38
N LEU A 277 -0.46 -9.23 -19.84
CA LEU A 277 -0.36 -10.68 -19.83
C LEU A 277 -0.47 -11.27 -21.23
N ALA A 278 -1.30 -10.68 -22.10
CA ALA A 278 -1.46 -11.09 -23.48
C ALA A 278 -0.35 -10.56 -24.41
N ASP A 279 0.43 -9.56 -23.99
CA ASP A 279 1.52 -8.97 -24.78
C ASP A 279 2.70 -9.96 -24.86
N PRO A 280 3.11 -10.41 -26.08
CA PRO A 280 4.26 -11.31 -26.23
C PRO A 280 5.59 -10.72 -25.74
N ALA A 281 5.73 -9.38 -25.71
CA ALA A 281 6.93 -8.71 -25.24
C ALA A 281 7.08 -8.79 -23.71
N VAL A 282 6.01 -9.06 -22.98
CA VAL A 282 6.01 -9.17 -21.52
C VAL A 282 6.20 -10.63 -21.13
N ALA A 283 7.36 -10.95 -20.55
CA ALA A 283 7.61 -12.28 -19.99
C ALA A 283 6.77 -12.45 -18.71
N ALA A 284 5.67 -13.18 -18.82
CA ALA A 284 4.69 -13.36 -17.76
C ALA A 284 4.22 -14.82 -17.64
N LYS A 285 3.80 -15.21 -16.43
CA LYS A 285 3.18 -16.49 -16.16
C LYS A 285 1.98 -16.32 -15.24
N ILE A 286 0.89 -16.99 -15.56
CA ILE A 286 -0.31 -17.10 -14.73
C ILE A 286 -0.32 -18.48 -14.09
N ILE A 287 -0.49 -18.54 -12.80
CA ILE A 287 -0.48 -19.77 -12.02
C ILE A 287 -1.85 -19.91 -11.37
N MET A 288 -2.66 -20.83 -11.89
CA MET A 288 -4.01 -21.10 -11.40
C MET A 288 -4.00 -22.18 -10.32
N GLU A 289 -5.08 -22.28 -9.57
CA GLU A 289 -5.26 -23.31 -8.56
C GLU A 289 -5.38 -24.70 -9.16
N HIS A 290 -6.09 -24.79 -10.28
CA HIS A 290 -6.35 -26.04 -10.99
C HIS A 290 -5.89 -25.95 -12.45
N ARG A 291 -5.70 -27.13 -13.08
CA ARG A 291 -5.40 -27.19 -14.50
C ARG A 291 -6.60 -26.68 -15.31
N ILE A 292 -6.32 -25.81 -16.25
CA ILE A 292 -7.29 -25.25 -17.19
C ILE A 292 -7.08 -25.92 -18.57
N ASP A 293 -8.08 -26.59 -19.05
CA ASP A 293 -8.00 -27.37 -20.31
C ASP A 293 -8.74 -26.70 -21.48
N SER A 294 -9.55 -25.66 -21.23
CA SER A 294 -10.30 -24.96 -22.28
C SER A 294 -10.37 -23.45 -22.04
N LEU A 295 -10.54 -22.68 -23.13
CA LEU A 295 -10.74 -21.25 -23.09
C LEU A 295 -11.97 -20.85 -22.25
N GLU A 296 -13.05 -21.61 -22.36
CA GLU A 296 -14.30 -21.37 -21.62
C GLU A 296 -14.08 -21.53 -20.10
N GLN A 297 -13.35 -22.57 -19.72
CA GLN A 297 -12.97 -22.77 -18.33
C GLN A 297 -12.08 -21.61 -17.83
N PHE A 298 -11.14 -21.14 -18.64
CA PHE A 298 -10.29 -19.99 -18.29
C PHE A 298 -11.10 -18.71 -18.13
N PHE A 299 -12.00 -18.43 -19.08
CA PHE A 299 -12.87 -17.29 -19.05
C PHE A 299 -13.73 -17.24 -17.78
N ASN A 300 -14.26 -18.40 -17.36
CA ASN A 300 -15.08 -18.52 -16.15
C ASN A 300 -14.28 -18.48 -14.85
N SER A 301 -12.98 -18.77 -14.88
CA SER A 301 -12.11 -18.72 -13.70
C SER A 301 -11.58 -17.32 -13.38
N VAL A 302 -11.71 -16.36 -14.31
CA VAL A 302 -11.24 -14.99 -14.15
C VAL A 302 -12.39 -14.12 -13.65
N VAL A 303 -12.20 -13.45 -12.54
CA VAL A 303 -13.16 -12.45 -12.01
C VAL A 303 -13.04 -11.16 -12.80
N LYS A 304 -14.16 -10.64 -13.24
CA LYS A 304 -14.29 -9.45 -14.09
C LYS A 304 -15.29 -8.45 -13.48
N PRO A 305 -15.14 -7.14 -13.72
CA PRO A 305 -16.21 -6.18 -13.45
C PRO A 305 -17.49 -6.52 -14.21
N LYS A 306 -18.66 -6.14 -13.65
CA LYS A 306 -19.97 -6.47 -14.23
C LYS A 306 -20.12 -6.07 -15.69
N GLU A 307 -19.50 -4.96 -16.09
CA GLU A 307 -19.54 -4.43 -17.46
C GLU A 307 -18.85 -5.36 -18.47
N TYR A 308 -17.95 -6.20 -17.99
CA TYR A 308 -17.13 -7.11 -18.78
C TYR A 308 -17.49 -8.60 -18.60
N GLU A 309 -18.45 -8.94 -17.74
CA GLU A 309 -18.81 -10.35 -17.46
C GLU A 309 -19.22 -11.13 -18.71
N ALA A 310 -19.92 -10.46 -19.66
CA ALA A 310 -20.39 -11.06 -20.90
C ALA A 310 -19.58 -10.60 -22.13
N ASP A 311 -18.45 -9.92 -21.94
CA ASP A 311 -17.67 -9.39 -23.07
C ASP A 311 -16.78 -10.46 -23.71
N GLU A 312 -17.22 -10.96 -24.86
CA GLU A 312 -16.52 -11.99 -25.65
C GLU A 312 -15.11 -11.54 -26.13
N ARG A 313 -14.84 -10.23 -26.23
CA ARG A 313 -13.54 -9.69 -26.64
C ARG A 313 -12.42 -10.13 -25.68
N ILE A 314 -12.75 -10.35 -24.41
CA ILE A 314 -11.81 -10.84 -23.40
C ILE A 314 -11.29 -12.23 -23.77
N LYS A 315 -12.12 -13.08 -24.36
CA LYS A 315 -11.73 -14.44 -24.79
C LYS A 315 -10.56 -14.40 -25.77
N THR A 316 -10.49 -13.40 -26.65
CA THR A 316 -9.34 -13.22 -27.56
C THR A 316 -8.04 -13.01 -26.79
N GLY A 317 -8.05 -12.13 -25.78
CA GLY A 317 -6.87 -11.91 -24.93
C GLY A 317 -6.47 -13.14 -24.12
N LEU A 318 -7.45 -13.87 -23.57
CA LEU A 318 -7.18 -15.13 -22.83
C LEU A 318 -6.66 -16.24 -23.76
N GLN A 319 -7.15 -16.30 -25.00
CA GLN A 319 -6.63 -17.23 -26.01
C GLN A 319 -5.16 -16.90 -26.33
N HIS A 320 -4.81 -15.62 -26.52
CA HIS A 320 -3.41 -15.22 -26.73
C HIS A 320 -2.50 -15.66 -25.58
N ILE A 321 -2.97 -15.56 -24.32
CA ILE A 321 -2.22 -16.02 -23.14
C ILE A 321 -2.00 -17.54 -23.21
N MET A 322 -3.03 -18.32 -23.57
CA MET A 322 -2.93 -19.78 -23.72
C MET A 322 -1.98 -20.16 -24.85
N ASP A 323 -2.09 -19.54 -26.02
CA ASP A 323 -1.26 -19.80 -27.20
C ASP A 323 0.22 -19.51 -26.94
N GLN A 324 0.52 -18.51 -26.12
CA GLN A 324 1.87 -18.18 -25.68
C GLN A 324 2.40 -19.12 -24.58
N GLY A 325 1.60 -20.08 -24.12
CA GLY A 325 1.97 -21.01 -23.06
C GLY A 325 2.21 -20.33 -21.70
N LYS A 326 1.60 -19.16 -21.46
CA LYS A 326 1.76 -18.40 -20.20
C LYS A 326 0.90 -18.93 -19.06
N LEU A 327 -0.03 -19.85 -19.34
CA LEU A 327 -0.90 -20.45 -18.34
C LEU A 327 -0.25 -21.70 -17.73
N ALA A 328 -0.30 -21.80 -16.42
CA ALA A 328 0.15 -22.95 -15.63
C ALA A 328 -0.76 -23.14 -14.41
N TYR A 329 -0.56 -24.22 -13.67
CA TYR A 329 -1.27 -24.46 -12.42
C TYR A 329 -0.32 -24.86 -11.29
N TYR A 330 -0.72 -24.57 -10.06
CA TYR A 330 0.06 -24.91 -8.88
C TYR A 330 -0.15 -26.38 -8.50
N THR A 331 0.93 -27.05 -8.21
CA THR A 331 0.90 -28.39 -7.65
C THR A 331 1.65 -28.39 -6.32
N ARG A 332 0.97 -28.81 -5.27
CA ARG A 332 1.62 -29.00 -3.98
C ARG A 332 2.77 -30.00 -4.14
N PRO A 333 3.92 -29.74 -3.51
CA PRO A 333 4.96 -30.76 -3.45
C PRO A 333 4.36 -32.02 -2.82
N LYS A 334 4.61 -33.18 -3.43
CA LYS A 334 4.24 -34.44 -2.81
C LYS A 334 4.83 -34.45 -1.41
N GLN A 335 4.01 -34.71 -0.39
CA GLN A 335 4.51 -34.87 0.97
C GLN A 335 5.59 -35.95 0.92
N LYS A 336 6.84 -35.56 1.15
CA LYS A 336 7.93 -36.52 1.26
C LYS A 336 7.70 -37.33 2.52
N ILE A 337 7.89 -38.63 2.41
CA ILE A 337 7.93 -39.47 3.60
C ILE A 337 9.07 -38.93 4.45
N PRO A 338 8.83 -38.56 5.74
CA PRO A 338 9.89 -38.05 6.58
C PRO A 338 10.98 -39.09 6.80
N THR A 339 12.21 -38.63 6.97
CA THR A 339 13.31 -39.51 7.45
C THR A 339 13.25 -39.64 8.97
N TYR A 340 13.88 -40.66 9.51
CA TYR A 340 14.02 -40.81 10.97
C TYR A 340 14.66 -39.57 11.62
N SER A 341 15.66 -38.96 10.99
CA SER A 341 16.26 -37.70 11.45
C SER A 341 15.26 -36.56 11.50
N GLN A 342 14.42 -36.38 10.47
CA GLN A 342 13.38 -35.34 10.45
C GLN A 342 12.34 -35.58 11.56
N PHE A 343 12.03 -36.84 11.83
CA PHE A 343 11.12 -37.22 12.89
C PHE A 343 11.66 -36.86 14.29
N LEU A 344 12.96 -37.11 14.52
CA LEU A 344 13.69 -36.71 15.73
C LEU A 344 13.79 -35.18 15.85
N GLU A 345 14.02 -34.45 14.75
CA GLU A 345 14.04 -32.98 14.75
C GLU A 345 12.69 -32.40 15.15
N GLU A 346 11.59 -32.98 14.69
CA GLU A 346 10.26 -32.56 15.07
C GLU A 346 9.97 -32.77 16.55
N LEU A 347 10.37 -33.93 17.13
CA LEU A 347 10.33 -34.17 18.57
C LEU A 347 11.16 -33.16 19.35
N ASN A 348 12.35 -32.84 18.89
CA ASN A 348 13.20 -31.83 19.50
C ASN A 348 12.58 -30.42 19.43
N SER A 349 11.81 -30.10 18.40
CA SER A 349 11.04 -28.86 18.33
C SER A 349 9.94 -28.83 19.38
N GLN A 350 9.17 -29.91 19.53
CA GLN A 350 8.16 -30.07 20.59
C GLN A 350 8.75 -29.97 21.99
N ARG A 351 9.97 -30.48 22.18
CA ARG A 351 10.74 -30.36 23.44
C ARG A 351 11.02 -28.90 23.80
N LYS A 352 11.45 -28.09 22.84
CA LYS A 352 11.70 -26.64 23.05
C LYS A 352 10.44 -25.86 23.42
N GLU A 353 9.31 -26.23 22.85
CA GLU A 353 8.01 -25.60 23.17
C GLU A 353 7.45 -26.04 24.54
N SER A 354 7.87 -27.17 25.05
CA SER A 354 7.33 -27.81 26.26
C SER A 354 8.23 -27.67 27.49
N VAL A 355 9.30 -26.88 27.47
CA VAL A 355 10.31 -26.72 28.54
C VAL A 355 9.69 -26.40 29.92
N SER A 356 8.57 -25.66 29.94
CA SER A 356 7.88 -25.30 31.20
C SER A 356 6.99 -26.40 31.79
N LYS A 357 6.88 -27.56 31.12
CA LYS A 357 5.95 -28.64 31.49
C LYS A 357 6.71 -29.97 31.62
N PRO A 358 7.22 -30.33 32.83
CA PRO A 358 8.08 -31.52 33.03
C PRO A 358 7.44 -32.85 32.56
N HIS A 359 6.13 -33.02 32.71
CA HIS A 359 5.44 -34.23 32.27
C HIS A 359 5.37 -34.34 30.73
N TYR A 360 5.36 -33.20 30.00
CA TYR A 360 5.44 -33.20 28.54
C TYR A 360 6.87 -33.56 28.10
N MET A 361 7.87 -33.05 28.80
CA MET A 361 9.27 -33.38 28.54
C MET A 361 9.52 -34.88 28.64
N ASN A 362 9.02 -35.52 29.73
CA ASN A 362 9.15 -36.96 29.94
C ASN A 362 8.43 -37.77 28.86
N ALA A 363 7.26 -37.30 28.39
CA ALA A 363 6.55 -37.95 27.29
C ALA A 363 7.35 -37.87 25.98
N ILE A 364 7.94 -36.71 25.69
CA ILE A 364 8.75 -36.50 24.47
C ILE A 364 10.04 -37.34 24.54
N GLU A 365 10.72 -37.41 25.68
CA GLU A 365 11.91 -38.25 25.88
C GLU A 365 11.58 -39.71 25.64
N LYS A 366 10.53 -40.23 26.22
CA LYS A 366 10.13 -41.64 26.02
C LYS A 366 9.89 -41.97 24.55
N ILE A 367 9.23 -41.06 23.80
CA ILE A 367 8.99 -41.28 22.37
C ILE A 367 10.31 -41.15 21.58
N HIS A 368 11.15 -40.18 21.93
CA HIS A 368 12.44 -39.96 21.28
C HIS A 368 13.36 -41.17 21.41
N ASP A 369 13.48 -41.71 22.62
CA ASP A 369 14.31 -42.89 22.90
C ASP A 369 13.78 -44.11 22.13
N ALA A 370 12.47 -44.30 22.06
CA ALA A 370 11.85 -45.39 21.29
C ALA A 370 12.11 -45.29 19.77
N VAL A 371 12.23 -44.05 19.22
CA VAL A 371 12.65 -43.89 17.83
C VAL A 371 14.12 -44.30 17.62
N LEU A 372 14.98 -43.94 18.55
CA LEU A 372 16.41 -44.31 18.48
C LEU A 372 16.58 -45.81 18.63
N ASP A 373 15.90 -46.44 19.61
CA ASP A 373 15.93 -47.88 19.83
C ASP A 373 15.47 -48.65 18.58
N TYR A 374 14.35 -48.19 17.94
CA TYR A 374 13.85 -48.80 16.71
C TYR A 374 14.88 -48.75 15.58
N VAL A 375 15.51 -47.58 15.39
CA VAL A 375 16.54 -47.38 14.36
C VAL A 375 17.74 -48.30 14.61
N GLU A 376 18.19 -48.44 15.88
CA GLU A 376 19.31 -49.28 16.26
C GLU A 376 18.99 -50.79 16.15
N GLU A 377 17.84 -51.24 16.63
CA GLU A 377 17.38 -52.63 16.58
C GLU A 377 17.22 -53.17 15.15
N HIS A 378 16.75 -52.29 14.22
CA HIS A 378 16.55 -52.66 12.82
C HIS A 378 17.76 -52.35 11.92
N GLY A 379 18.84 -51.80 12.47
CA GLY A 379 20.06 -51.46 11.71
C GLY A 379 19.83 -50.42 10.62
N LEU A 380 18.90 -49.46 10.84
CA LEU A 380 18.46 -48.45 9.88
C LEU A 380 19.39 -47.21 9.97
N SER A 381 19.40 -46.41 8.88
CA SER A 381 20.06 -45.10 8.88
C SER A 381 19.07 -44.01 9.25
N GLU A 382 19.47 -43.04 10.09
CA GLU A 382 18.64 -41.89 10.42
C GLU A 382 18.20 -41.07 9.19
N ASN A 383 18.96 -41.11 8.10
CA ASN A 383 18.62 -40.44 6.84
C ASN A 383 17.70 -41.25 5.91
N GLN A 384 17.31 -42.45 6.33
CA GLN A 384 16.37 -43.28 5.60
C GLN A 384 14.93 -42.81 5.83
N GLU A 385 14.06 -42.94 4.81
CA GLU A 385 12.62 -42.65 4.94
C GLU A 385 11.98 -43.67 5.88
N VAL A 386 11.03 -43.18 6.72
CA VAL A 386 10.28 -44.08 7.63
C VAL A 386 9.36 -45.00 6.82
N ASP A 387 9.23 -46.23 7.31
CA ASP A 387 8.34 -47.24 6.73
C ASP A 387 6.98 -47.32 7.44
N GLU A 388 6.07 -48.11 6.88
CA GLU A 388 4.72 -48.28 7.39
C GLU A 388 4.70 -48.94 8.78
N ASP A 389 5.63 -49.88 9.04
CA ASP A 389 5.69 -50.63 10.28
C ASP A 389 6.20 -49.73 11.43
N PHE A 390 7.18 -48.89 11.17
CA PHE A 390 7.65 -47.87 12.11
C PHE A 390 6.53 -46.88 12.46
N VAL A 391 5.79 -46.39 11.46
CA VAL A 391 4.72 -45.40 11.72
C VAL A 391 3.61 -46.02 12.59
N LYS A 392 3.24 -47.27 12.37
CA LYS A 392 2.27 -47.97 13.21
C LYS A 392 2.78 -48.13 14.63
N TYR A 393 4.03 -48.60 14.78
CA TYR A 393 4.68 -48.76 16.08
C TYR A 393 4.70 -47.47 16.91
N ILE A 394 5.13 -46.38 16.26
CA ILE A 394 5.21 -45.07 16.93
C ILE A 394 3.84 -44.46 17.19
N ASP A 395 2.83 -44.68 16.38
CA ASP A 395 1.46 -44.20 16.61
C ASP A 395 0.88 -44.82 17.87
N GLU A 396 1.05 -46.13 18.05
CA GLU A 396 0.56 -46.85 19.26
C GLU A 396 1.32 -46.33 20.51
N LEU A 397 2.64 -46.30 20.45
CA LEU A 397 3.48 -45.84 21.56
C LEU A 397 3.21 -44.38 21.94
N ALA A 398 3.08 -43.50 20.96
CA ALA A 398 2.85 -42.08 21.19
C ALA A 398 1.47 -41.84 21.84
N LEU A 399 0.43 -42.57 21.38
CA LEU A 399 -0.90 -42.49 21.96
C LEU A 399 -0.91 -42.93 23.41
N GLU A 400 -0.28 -44.08 23.71
CA GLU A 400 -0.13 -44.59 25.10
C GLU A 400 0.64 -43.59 25.95
N THR A 401 1.72 -43.02 25.41
CA THR A 401 2.60 -42.13 26.17
C THR A 401 1.91 -40.80 26.51
N VAL A 402 1.18 -40.16 25.58
CA VAL A 402 0.44 -38.92 25.88
C VAL A 402 -0.67 -39.15 26.89
N GLN A 403 -1.30 -40.33 26.91
CA GLN A 403 -2.29 -40.71 27.91
C GLN A 403 -1.63 -40.98 29.28
N GLN A 404 -0.54 -41.73 29.32
CA GLN A 404 0.22 -42.03 30.52
C GLN A 404 0.68 -40.78 31.25
N PHE A 405 1.23 -39.82 30.52
CA PHE A 405 1.75 -38.54 31.05
C PHE A 405 0.67 -37.46 31.16
N LYS A 406 -0.60 -37.77 30.93
CA LYS A 406 -1.74 -36.84 31.00
C LYS A 406 -1.54 -35.56 30.21
N VAL A 407 -1.05 -35.68 28.98
CA VAL A 407 -0.88 -34.57 28.06
C VAL A 407 -2.24 -34.05 27.66
N HIS A 408 -2.43 -32.73 27.72
CA HIS A 408 -3.72 -32.12 27.43
C HIS A 408 -4.10 -32.23 25.95
N GLU A 409 -5.33 -32.63 25.64
CA GLU A 409 -5.84 -32.87 24.28
C GLU A 409 -5.69 -31.67 23.31
N LYS A 410 -5.73 -30.45 23.83
CA LYS A 410 -5.53 -29.23 23.04
C LYS A 410 -4.06 -28.82 22.90
N SER A 411 -3.10 -29.64 23.30
CA SER A 411 -1.68 -29.34 23.18
C SER A 411 -1.13 -29.73 21.80
N GLY A 412 -0.09 -29.03 21.35
CA GLY A 412 0.63 -29.38 20.12
C GLY A 412 1.19 -30.81 20.16
N LEU A 413 1.68 -31.27 21.32
CA LEU A 413 2.19 -32.64 21.48
C LEU A 413 1.07 -33.71 21.33
N TYR A 414 -0.11 -33.48 21.88
CA TYR A 414 -1.24 -34.40 21.68
C TYR A 414 -1.70 -34.43 20.22
N SER A 415 -1.84 -33.27 19.60
CA SER A 415 -2.17 -33.18 18.18
C SER A 415 -1.11 -33.89 17.34
N TRP A 416 0.17 -33.66 17.64
CA TRP A 416 1.26 -34.35 16.97
C TRP A 416 1.20 -35.86 17.17
N ALA A 417 0.85 -36.38 18.34
CA ALA A 417 0.71 -37.81 18.63
C ALA A 417 -0.46 -38.47 17.91
N THR A 418 -1.49 -37.73 17.55
CA THR A 418 -2.72 -38.27 16.96
C THR A 418 -2.93 -38.06 15.48
N THR A 419 -2.06 -37.26 14.80
CA THR A 419 -2.22 -36.89 13.37
C THR A 419 -1.32 -37.66 12.42
N ARG A 420 -0.63 -38.69 12.84
CA ARG A 420 0.34 -39.43 12.00
C ARG A 420 -0.25 -40.41 11.02
N SER A 421 -1.52 -40.76 11.16
CA SER A 421 -2.25 -41.50 10.13
C SER A 421 -2.09 -40.87 8.72
N ALA A 422 -1.86 -39.57 8.66
CA ALA A 422 -1.56 -38.87 7.42
C ALA A 422 -0.26 -39.35 6.75
N ILE A 423 0.76 -39.76 7.51
CA ILE A 423 2.02 -40.32 6.97
C ILE A 423 1.79 -41.69 6.34
N LEU A 424 0.93 -42.52 6.97
CA LEU A 424 0.53 -43.81 6.42
C LEU A 424 -0.19 -43.65 5.07
N ASP A 425 -1.07 -42.64 4.97
CA ASP A 425 -1.76 -42.33 3.71
C ASP A 425 -0.77 -41.89 2.61
N VAL A 426 0.27 -41.15 2.97
CA VAL A 426 1.32 -40.73 2.02
C VAL A 426 2.16 -41.96 1.59
N ILE A 427 2.54 -42.85 2.50
CA ILE A 427 3.29 -44.08 2.20
C ILE A 427 2.45 -44.96 1.27
N ARG A 428 1.18 -45.17 1.57
CA ARG A 428 0.27 -45.98 0.74
C ARG A 428 0.04 -45.39 -0.64
N LYS A 429 -0.19 -44.08 -0.72
CA LYS A 429 -0.36 -43.37 -1.99
C LYS A 429 0.89 -43.40 -2.85
N LYS A 430 2.10 -43.41 -2.25
CA LYS A 430 3.35 -43.53 -3.02
C LYS A 430 3.43 -44.85 -3.79
N HIS A 431 2.83 -45.92 -3.26
CA HIS A 431 2.77 -47.21 -3.94
C HIS A 431 1.66 -47.26 -5.05
N GLU A 432 0.63 -46.40 -4.99
CA GLU A 432 -0.45 -46.35 -5.96
C GLU A 432 -0.21 -45.35 -7.12
N GLU A 433 0.62 -44.31 -6.92
CA GLU A 433 0.81 -43.17 -7.83
C GLU A 433 2.23 -43.07 -8.42
N GLU A 434 2.74 -44.12 -9.08
CA GLU A 434 3.84 -43.97 -10.07
C GLU A 434 3.39 -43.32 -11.40
N LYS A 435 2.18 -42.80 -11.50
CA LYS A 435 1.75 -41.98 -12.65
C LYS A 435 2.12 -40.52 -12.39
N GLU A 436 3.19 -40.07 -13.05
CA GLU A 436 3.58 -38.65 -13.13
C GLU A 436 2.38 -37.78 -13.42
N VAL A 437 2.06 -36.85 -12.51
CA VAL A 437 1.22 -35.68 -12.81
C VAL A 437 2.09 -34.73 -13.62
N VAL A 438 2.09 -34.94 -14.93
CA VAL A 438 2.82 -34.09 -15.88
C VAL A 438 2.19 -32.70 -15.89
N GLY A 439 2.91 -31.66 -15.51
CA GLY A 439 2.62 -30.28 -15.89
C GLY A 439 2.37 -29.26 -14.81
N GLY A 440 2.26 -29.58 -13.51
CA GLY A 440 2.08 -28.60 -12.44
C GLY A 440 3.40 -27.92 -11.98
N LEU A 441 3.30 -26.67 -11.50
CA LEU A 441 4.42 -25.93 -10.93
C LEU A 441 4.43 -26.07 -9.41
N THR A 442 5.53 -26.54 -8.84
CA THR A 442 5.78 -26.50 -7.39
C THR A 442 6.32 -25.11 -6.99
N ALA A 443 6.31 -24.77 -5.69
CA ALA A 443 6.91 -23.54 -5.18
C ALA A 443 8.37 -23.35 -5.63
N GLU A 444 9.13 -24.44 -5.76
CA GLU A 444 10.50 -24.42 -6.24
C GLU A 444 10.59 -24.00 -7.71
N LYS A 445 9.77 -24.60 -8.57
CA LYS A 445 9.70 -24.22 -10.00
C LYS A 445 9.22 -22.78 -10.18
N ILE A 446 8.26 -22.31 -9.36
CA ILE A 446 7.80 -20.92 -9.36
C ILE A 446 8.96 -19.97 -8.99
N ARG A 447 9.77 -20.32 -8.01
CA ARG A 447 10.97 -19.56 -7.67
C ARG A 447 11.97 -19.55 -8.84
N GLU A 448 12.16 -20.67 -9.54
CA GLU A 448 13.03 -20.74 -10.72
C GLU A 448 12.58 -19.83 -11.85
N LEU A 449 11.28 -19.69 -12.07
CA LEU A 449 10.71 -18.70 -12.99
C LEU A 449 11.09 -17.26 -12.58
N LEU A 450 11.06 -16.95 -11.26
CA LEU A 450 11.48 -15.65 -10.76
C LEU A 450 12.99 -15.42 -10.87
N GLU A 451 13.81 -16.45 -10.78
CA GLU A 451 15.25 -16.35 -11.02
C GLU A 451 15.56 -16.29 -12.54
N GLY A 452 14.67 -16.79 -13.40
CA GLY A 452 14.75 -16.80 -14.86
C GLY A 452 14.33 -15.46 -15.50
N ASN A 453 13.64 -15.51 -16.63
CA ASN A 453 13.29 -14.34 -17.43
C ASN A 453 11.92 -13.74 -17.10
N GLU A 454 11.08 -14.45 -16.35
CA GLU A 454 9.73 -13.99 -16.05
C GLU A 454 9.75 -12.71 -15.23
N ARG A 455 9.01 -11.70 -15.68
CA ARG A 455 8.90 -10.40 -15.02
C ARG A 455 7.60 -10.22 -14.25
N LEU A 456 6.53 -10.92 -14.65
CA LEU A 456 5.22 -10.86 -14.00
C LEU A 456 4.73 -12.26 -13.71
N LEU A 457 4.51 -12.59 -12.44
CA LEU A 457 3.81 -13.79 -12.01
C LEU A 457 2.48 -13.39 -11.38
N CYS A 458 1.37 -13.86 -11.95
CA CYS A 458 0.05 -13.72 -11.38
C CYS A 458 -0.37 -15.08 -10.79
N ILE A 459 -0.44 -15.16 -9.47
CA ILE A 459 -0.79 -16.39 -8.75
C ILE A 459 -2.24 -16.25 -8.30
N SER A 460 -3.16 -16.79 -9.13
CA SER A 460 -4.61 -16.71 -8.90
C SER A 460 -5.09 -18.03 -8.28
N ILE A 461 -5.11 -18.04 -6.95
CA ILE A 461 -5.51 -19.18 -6.12
C ILE A 461 -6.53 -18.70 -5.11
N SER A 462 -7.75 -19.20 -5.19
CA SER A 462 -8.87 -18.78 -4.34
C SER A 462 -8.89 -19.47 -2.97
N ASP A 463 -8.27 -20.64 -2.83
CA ASP A 463 -8.17 -21.34 -1.55
C ASP A 463 -7.16 -20.63 -0.62
N PRO A 464 -7.63 -20.06 0.52
CA PRO A 464 -6.77 -19.31 1.44
C PRO A 464 -5.66 -20.16 2.07
N PHE A 465 -5.88 -21.46 2.25
CA PHE A 465 -4.88 -22.34 2.84
C PHE A 465 -3.76 -22.63 1.84
N ILE A 466 -4.10 -22.94 0.58
CA ILE A 466 -3.13 -23.25 -0.47
C ILE A 466 -2.25 -22.04 -0.77
N ILE A 467 -2.85 -20.86 -0.95
CA ILE A 467 -2.08 -19.65 -1.27
C ILE A 467 -1.15 -19.24 -0.12
N LYS A 468 -1.59 -19.37 1.16
CA LYS A 468 -0.76 -19.08 2.34
C LYS A 468 0.42 -20.04 2.46
N GLU A 469 0.21 -21.32 2.20
CA GLU A 469 1.30 -22.32 2.18
C GLU A 469 2.34 -21.99 1.11
N LEU A 470 1.88 -21.62 -0.09
CA LEU A 470 2.76 -21.18 -1.16
C LEU A 470 3.52 -19.91 -0.81
N VAL A 471 2.84 -18.89 -0.23
CA VAL A 471 3.48 -17.66 0.25
C VAL A 471 4.60 -17.96 1.23
N ILE A 472 4.35 -18.79 2.25
CA ILE A 472 5.36 -19.15 3.25
C ILE A 472 6.56 -19.78 2.58
N THR A 473 6.35 -20.82 1.77
CA THR A 473 7.43 -21.61 1.16
C THR A 473 8.24 -20.78 0.17
N LEU A 474 7.57 -20.08 -0.75
CA LEU A 474 8.21 -19.28 -1.78
C LEU A 474 9.02 -18.12 -1.19
N THR A 475 8.42 -17.35 -0.28
CA THR A 475 9.08 -16.16 0.27
C THR A 475 10.20 -16.51 1.25
N GLN A 476 10.09 -17.60 1.99
CA GLN A 476 11.17 -18.11 2.83
C GLN A 476 12.37 -18.52 1.99
N ASP A 477 12.17 -19.30 0.94
CA ASP A 477 13.25 -19.77 0.06
C ASP A 477 13.92 -18.58 -0.66
N LEU A 478 13.14 -17.64 -1.21
CA LEU A 478 13.66 -16.42 -1.82
C LEU A 478 14.55 -15.62 -0.85
N LEU A 479 14.08 -15.39 0.38
CA LEU A 479 14.85 -14.62 1.37
C LEU A 479 16.14 -15.32 1.76
N VAL A 480 16.10 -16.64 2.04
CA VAL A 480 17.27 -17.43 2.45
C VAL A 480 18.32 -17.45 1.34
N ARG A 481 17.92 -17.70 0.09
CA ARG A 481 18.85 -17.76 -1.04
C ARG A 481 19.49 -16.41 -1.33
N ARG A 482 18.70 -15.33 -1.32
CA ARG A 482 19.20 -13.97 -1.53
C ARG A 482 20.15 -13.52 -0.42
N LYS A 483 19.88 -13.90 0.83
CA LYS A 483 20.82 -13.67 1.95
C LYS A 483 22.14 -14.40 1.73
N ARG A 484 22.10 -15.67 1.35
CA ARG A 484 23.33 -16.47 1.13
C ARG A 484 24.18 -15.93 -0.03
N ARG A 485 23.53 -15.39 -1.07
CA ARG A 485 24.22 -14.87 -2.27
C ARG A 485 24.49 -13.37 -2.21
N PHE A 486 24.06 -12.67 -1.15
CA PHE A 486 24.09 -11.20 -1.05
C PHE A 486 23.45 -10.49 -2.26
N GLN A 487 22.42 -11.11 -2.83
CA GLN A 487 21.79 -10.66 -4.06
C GLN A 487 20.73 -9.60 -3.76
N VAL A 488 20.79 -8.46 -4.49
CA VAL A 488 19.83 -7.35 -4.38
C VAL A 488 19.01 -7.21 -5.66
N LYS A 489 19.62 -7.38 -6.82
CA LYS A 489 18.95 -7.29 -8.13
C LYS A 489 18.75 -8.67 -8.77
N PRO A 490 17.71 -8.85 -9.58
CA PRO A 490 16.60 -7.93 -9.83
C PRO A 490 15.76 -7.69 -8.58
N TYR A 491 15.10 -6.54 -8.49
CA TYR A 491 14.11 -6.30 -7.42
C TYR A 491 12.90 -7.21 -7.64
N ILE A 492 12.33 -7.75 -6.56
CA ILE A 492 11.08 -8.52 -6.61
C ILE A 492 10.06 -7.82 -5.75
N LEU A 493 8.95 -7.39 -6.34
CA LEU A 493 7.79 -6.86 -5.65
C LEU A 493 6.80 -7.99 -5.37
N LEU A 494 6.54 -8.26 -4.11
CA LEU A 494 5.54 -9.21 -3.63
C LEU A 494 4.27 -8.43 -3.30
N VAL A 495 3.20 -8.66 -4.03
CA VAL A 495 1.92 -7.98 -3.90
C VAL A 495 0.94 -8.90 -3.19
N TYR A 496 0.43 -8.46 -2.05
CA TYR A 496 -0.61 -9.14 -1.28
C TYR A 496 -1.92 -8.37 -1.40
N ASP A 497 -2.81 -8.83 -2.28
CA ASP A 497 -4.15 -8.30 -2.34
C ASP A 497 -5.03 -8.99 -1.29
N GLU A 498 -6.02 -8.26 -0.75
CA GLU A 498 -6.77 -8.63 0.45
C GLU A 498 -5.84 -9.08 1.59
N ALA A 499 -4.86 -8.21 1.90
CA ALA A 499 -3.71 -8.51 2.76
C ALA A 499 -4.09 -8.97 4.17
N GLN A 500 -5.30 -8.71 4.66
CA GLN A 500 -5.81 -9.24 5.93
C GLN A 500 -5.85 -10.78 5.95
N GLU A 501 -5.89 -11.43 4.78
CA GLU A 501 -5.78 -12.89 4.69
C GLU A 501 -4.36 -13.37 4.98
N PHE A 502 -3.35 -12.62 4.58
CA PHE A 502 -1.94 -13.00 4.70
C PHE A 502 -1.27 -12.50 5.98
N ILE A 503 -1.72 -11.35 6.49
CA ILE A 503 -1.10 -10.64 7.61
C ILE A 503 -2.16 -10.24 8.65
N PRO A 504 -2.97 -11.20 9.14
CA PRO A 504 -3.98 -10.89 10.15
C PRO A 504 -3.34 -10.40 11.47
N GLU A 505 -4.13 -9.69 12.28
CA GLU A 505 -3.74 -9.31 13.63
C GLU A 505 -3.37 -10.55 14.47
N MET A 506 -2.27 -10.47 15.22
CA MET A 506 -1.67 -11.65 15.88
C MET A 506 -2.48 -12.20 17.05
N GLY A 507 -3.37 -11.42 17.65
CA GLY A 507 -4.09 -11.78 18.89
C GLY A 507 -5.08 -12.95 18.78
N GLY A 508 -5.54 -13.29 17.56
CA GLY A 508 -6.48 -14.39 17.30
C GLY A 508 -5.98 -15.45 16.33
N SER A 509 -4.79 -15.26 15.75
CA SER A 509 -4.29 -16.11 14.67
C SER A 509 -3.69 -17.41 15.19
N THR A 510 -4.02 -18.52 14.56
CA THR A 510 -3.48 -19.87 14.88
C THR A 510 -3.01 -20.57 13.60
N GLY A 511 -2.20 -21.60 13.75
CA GLY A 511 -1.82 -22.47 12.64
C GLY A 511 -1.09 -21.75 11.49
N ILE A 512 -1.61 -21.89 10.28
CA ILE A 512 -1.02 -21.36 9.05
C ILE A 512 -1.08 -19.84 8.99
N ASP A 513 -2.13 -19.21 9.52
CA ASP A 513 -2.31 -17.76 9.52
C ASP A 513 -1.17 -17.07 10.28
N LYS A 514 -0.85 -17.59 11.47
CA LYS A 514 0.27 -17.10 12.28
C LYS A 514 1.62 -17.27 11.58
N LYS A 515 1.83 -18.41 10.93
CA LYS A 515 3.07 -18.69 10.17
C LYS A 515 3.20 -17.75 8.98
N CYS A 516 2.13 -17.55 8.21
CA CYS A 516 2.10 -16.64 7.07
C CYS A 516 2.36 -15.20 7.50
N SER A 517 1.62 -14.69 8.49
CA SER A 517 1.79 -13.33 9.02
C SER A 517 3.22 -13.09 9.49
N LYS A 518 3.81 -14.01 10.25
CA LYS A 518 5.21 -13.92 10.70
C LYS A 518 6.21 -13.94 9.55
N GLN A 519 5.96 -14.74 8.52
CA GLN A 519 6.85 -14.81 7.36
C GLN A 519 6.81 -13.52 6.54
N VAL A 520 5.62 -12.97 6.26
CA VAL A 520 5.48 -11.69 5.55
C VAL A 520 6.06 -10.53 6.36
N GLU A 521 5.83 -10.50 7.69
CA GLU A 521 6.50 -9.53 8.59
C GLU A 521 8.03 -9.64 8.49
N THR A 522 8.56 -10.85 8.39
CA THR A 522 10.01 -11.07 8.23
C THR A 522 10.53 -10.48 6.92
N ILE A 523 9.77 -10.63 5.82
CA ILE A 523 10.11 -10.01 4.53
C ILE A 523 10.07 -8.48 4.64
N LEU A 524 9.04 -7.91 5.24
CA LEU A 524 8.92 -6.46 5.45
C LEU A 524 10.10 -5.89 6.24
N ARG A 525 10.55 -6.57 7.29
CA ARG A 525 11.66 -6.12 8.14
C ARG A 525 13.04 -6.32 7.51
N GLN A 526 13.23 -7.34 6.70
CA GLN A 526 14.55 -7.76 6.24
C GLN A 526 14.73 -7.71 4.71
N GLY A 527 13.64 -7.83 3.96
CA GLY A 527 13.63 -7.99 2.49
C GLY A 527 14.29 -6.83 1.75
N ARG A 528 14.13 -5.61 2.24
CA ARG A 528 14.73 -4.40 1.66
C ARG A 528 16.22 -4.55 1.32
N LYS A 529 16.99 -5.17 2.22
CA LYS A 529 18.44 -5.36 2.05
C LYS A 529 18.77 -6.35 0.93
N TYR A 530 17.81 -7.16 0.54
CA TYR A 530 17.96 -8.23 -0.44
C TYR A 530 17.07 -8.03 -1.67
N GLY A 531 16.62 -6.79 -1.91
CA GLY A 531 15.83 -6.43 -3.08
C GLY A 531 14.42 -7.03 -3.11
N LEU A 532 13.88 -7.42 -1.95
CA LEU A 532 12.49 -7.90 -1.83
C LEU A 532 11.62 -6.75 -1.32
N GLY A 533 10.73 -6.27 -2.17
CA GLY A 533 9.71 -5.27 -1.87
C GLY A 533 8.37 -5.92 -1.56
N VAL A 534 7.52 -5.21 -0.83
CA VAL A 534 6.17 -5.66 -0.49
C VAL A 534 5.17 -4.55 -0.78
N CYS A 535 4.06 -4.92 -1.39
CA CYS A 535 2.85 -4.12 -1.46
C CYS A 535 1.76 -4.81 -0.64
N ILE A 536 1.11 -4.04 0.23
CA ILE A 536 -0.04 -4.47 1.03
C ILE A 536 -1.27 -3.72 0.52
N ALA A 537 -2.24 -4.44 -0.05
CA ALA A 537 -3.50 -3.86 -0.48
C ALA A 537 -4.65 -4.45 0.35
N THR A 538 -5.49 -3.61 0.97
CA THR A 538 -6.59 -4.08 1.82
C THR A 538 -7.72 -3.07 1.93
N GLN A 539 -8.91 -3.59 2.19
CA GLN A 539 -10.11 -2.83 2.55
C GLN A 539 -10.33 -2.76 4.08
N ARG A 540 -9.57 -3.54 4.86
CA ARG A 540 -9.77 -3.73 6.31
C ARG A 540 -8.46 -3.53 7.07
N VAL A 541 -8.04 -2.27 7.17
CA VAL A 541 -6.76 -1.90 7.79
C VAL A 541 -6.67 -2.34 9.24
N ALA A 542 -7.76 -2.22 9.98
CA ALA A 542 -7.84 -2.54 11.39
C ALA A 542 -7.61 -4.03 11.73
N TYR A 543 -7.73 -4.92 10.74
CA TYR A 543 -7.48 -6.36 10.93
C TYR A 543 -6.05 -6.77 10.58
N LEU A 544 -5.20 -5.81 10.19
CA LEU A 544 -3.81 -6.08 9.85
C LEU A 544 -2.90 -6.05 11.07
N ASN A 545 -1.85 -6.84 11.00
CA ASN A 545 -0.74 -6.78 11.96
C ASN A 545 -0.09 -5.38 11.92
N THR A 546 -0.17 -4.66 13.03
CA THR A 546 0.34 -3.28 13.16
C THR A 546 1.85 -3.20 12.94
N ASN A 547 2.62 -4.22 13.35
CA ASN A 547 4.07 -4.26 13.12
C ASN A 547 4.42 -4.32 11.63
N ALA A 548 3.57 -4.98 10.82
CA ALA A 548 3.72 -5.02 9.37
C ALA A 548 3.44 -3.65 8.75
N LEU A 549 2.37 -2.97 9.17
CA LEU A 549 2.03 -1.63 8.71
C LEU A 549 3.14 -0.61 8.96
N GLN A 550 3.79 -0.66 10.13
CA GLN A 550 4.89 0.25 10.50
C GLN A 550 6.15 0.12 9.61
N GLN A 551 6.25 -0.91 8.79
CA GLN A 551 7.37 -1.09 7.86
C GLN A 551 7.14 -0.40 6.50
N LEU A 552 5.95 0.12 6.25
CA LEU A 552 5.61 0.80 5.00
C LEU A 552 6.13 2.24 5.03
N HIS A 553 6.71 2.70 3.93
CA HIS A 553 7.23 4.06 3.79
C HIS A 553 6.41 4.91 2.82
N THR A 554 5.56 4.29 2.04
CA THR A 554 4.63 4.97 1.11
C THR A 554 3.25 4.36 1.27
N TYR A 555 2.23 5.20 1.29
CA TYR A 555 0.85 4.75 1.38
C TYR A 555 -0.08 5.61 0.56
N PHE A 556 -1.01 4.90 -0.06
CA PHE A 556 -2.13 5.46 -0.79
C PHE A 556 -3.39 5.17 0.03
N VAL A 557 -4.05 6.23 0.47
CA VAL A 557 -5.27 6.13 1.28
C VAL A 557 -6.44 6.69 0.48
N GLY A 558 -7.36 5.81 0.10
CA GLY A 558 -8.65 6.20 -0.48
C GLY A 558 -9.69 6.43 0.62
N THR A 559 -10.96 6.39 0.24
CA THR A 559 -12.05 6.53 1.22
C THR A 559 -12.04 5.41 2.24
N LEU A 560 -11.99 5.76 3.53
CA LEU A 560 -12.08 4.84 4.67
C LEU A 560 -13.26 5.26 5.57
N PRO A 561 -14.46 4.70 5.38
CA PRO A 561 -15.66 5.11 6.12
C PRO A 561 -15.57 4.87 7.62
N ARG A 562 -14.87 3.82 8.04
CA ARG A 562 -14.79 3.40 9.45
C ARG A 562 -13.81 4.27 10.23
N PRO A 563 -14.23 4.93 11.33
CA PRO A 563 -13.34 5.73 12.17
C PRO A 563 -12.13 4.95 12.69
N TYR A 564 -12.32 3.67 13.00
CA TYR A 564 -11.25 2.81 13.52
C TYR A 564 -10.13 2.57 12.50
N ASP A 565 -10.46 2.32 11.22
CA ASP A 565 -9.45 2.19 10.16
C ASP A 565 -8.65 3.50 9.99
N ARG A 566 -9.33 4.65 10.03
CA ARG A 566 -8.66 5.96 9.97
C ARG A 566 -7.77 6.22 11.19
N ALA A 567 -8.18 5.78 12.38
CA ALA A 567 -7.35 5.89 13.58
C ALA A 567 -6.06 5.09 13.43
N VAL A 568 -6.13 3.84 12.96
CA VAL A 568 -4.94 3.00 12.71
C VAL A 568 -4.01 3.66 11.70
N ILE A 569 -4.52 4.22 10.61
CA ILE A 569 -3.72 4.95 9.61
C ILE A 569 -3.08 6.20 10.22
N SER A 570 -3.87 7.02 10.95
CA SER A 570 -3.35 8.23 11.61
C SER A 570 -2.20 7.91 12.58
N ASP A 571 -2.39 6.92 13.42
CA ASP A 571 -1.42 6.55 14.46
C ASP A 571 -0.17 5.88 13.88
N THR A 572 -0.34 5.05 12.83
CA THR A 572 0.77 4.32 12.22
C THR A 572 1.63 5.22 11.35
N PHE A 573 1.01 6.10 10.56
CA PHE A 573 1.72 6.90 9.55
C PHE A 573 1.84 8.38 9.91
N MET A 574 1.38 8.77 11.10
CA MET A 574 1.45 10.14 11.62
C MET A 574 0.79 11.18 10.70
N ILE A 575 -0.29 10.80 10.03
CA ILE A 575 -1.10 11.72 9.22
C ILE A 575 -2.09 12.44 10.13
N ASP A 576 -2.21 13.77 9.97
CA ASP A 576 -3.18 14.57 10.71
C ASP A 576 -4.61 14.07 10.45
N LYS A 577 -5.41 13.92 11.51
CA LYS A 577 -6.79 13.43 11.43
C LYS A 577 -7.65 14.27 10.51
N THR A 578 -7.45 15.58 10.50
CA THR A 578 -8.21 16.52 9.64
C THR A 578 -7.94 16.26 8.16
N ILE A 579 -6.70 15.90 7.81
CA ILE A 579 -6.34 15.52 6.42
C ILE A 579 -6.97 14.16 6.06
N LEU A 580 -6.98 13.20 6.99
CA LEU A 580 -7.61 11.89 6.76
C LEU A 580 -9.15 11.98 6.65
N GLU A 581 -9.79 12.90 7.37
CA GLU A 581 -11.24 13.10 7.25
C GLU A 581 -11.65 13.53 5.84
N LYS A 582 -10.80 14.23 5.11
CA LYS A 582 -11.06 14.60 3.71
C LYS A 582 -11.15 13.40 2.78
N THR A 583 -10.55 12.27 3.13
CA THR A 583 -10.69 11.05 2.32
C THR A 583 -12.13 10.52 2.28
N LEU A 584 -13.02 11.00 3.17
CA LEU A 584 -14.45 10.66 3.14
C LEU A 584 -15.20 11.33 1.99
N GLU A 585 -14.65 12.41 1.46
CA GLU A 585 -15.24 13.21 0.36
C GLU A 585 -14.71 12.75 -1.02
N PHE A 586 -13.81 11.79 -1.04
CA PHE A 586 -13.18 11.31 -2.28
C PHE A 586 -14.15 10.58 -3.18
N ALA A 587 -14.10 10.94 -4.45
CA ALA A 587 -14.69 10.15 -5.52
C ALA A 587 -13.85 8.89 -5.81
N PRO A 588 -14.42 7.85 -6.45
CA PRO A 588 -13.64 6.70 -6.90
C PRO A 588 -12.45 7.12 -7.76
N GLY A 589 -11.26 6.60 -7.44
CA GLY A 589 -10.00 6.96 -8.11
C GLY A 589 -9.27 8.15 -7.50
N GLU A 590 -9.80 8.79 -6.46
CA GLU A 590 -9.09 9.82 -5.71
C GLU A 590 -8.39 9.24 -4.48
N TRP A 591 -7.18 9.73 -4.20
CA TRP A 591 -6.29 9.16 -3.20
C TRP A 591 -5.50 10.22 -2.44
N LEU A 592 -5.25 9.97 -1.18
CA LEU A 592 -4.21 10.64 -0.42
C LEU A 592 -2.91 9.82 -0.55
N LEU A 593 -1.93 10.39 -1.23
CA LEU A 593 -0.58 9.82 -1.34
C LEU A 593 0.33 10.48 -0.30
N SER A 594 1.00 9.69 0.51
CA SER A 594 2.08 10.17 1.35
C SER A 594 3.26 9.20 1.31
N SER A 595 4.47 9.76 1.23
CA SER A 595 5.69 8.96 1.14
C SER A 595 6.84 9.63 1.86
N TYR A 596 7.61 8.83 2.59
CA TYR A 596 8.87 9.28 3.18
C TYR A 596 10.02 9.34 2.16
N ILE A 597 9.87 8.73 0.97
CA ILE A 597 11.03 8.52 0.10
C ILE A 597 10.73 8.48 -1.41
N ALA A 598 9.53 8.08 -1.81
CA ALA A 598 9.21 7.83 -3.22
C ALA A 598 8.63 9.05 -3.95
N THR A 599 8.27 10.12 -3.25
CA THR A 599 7.83 11.41 -3.81
C THR A 599 8.96 12.43 -3.80
N GLY A 600 8.83 13.50 -4.57
CA GLY A 600 9.84 14.58 -4.64
C GLY A 600 10.03 15.32 -3.33
N ILE A 601 8.99 15.36 -2.50
CA ILE A 601 9.00 15.89 -1.14
C ILE A 601 8.60 14.81 -0.15
N GLU A 602 9.35 14.71 0.94
CA GLU A 602 9.19 13.65 1.92
C GLU A 602 8.10 13.98 2.95
N ASN A 603 7.22 13.01 3.19
CA ASN A 603 6.22 13.03 4.26
C ASN A 603 5.25 14.23 4.18
N VAL A 604 4.90 14.63 2.97
CA VAL A 604 3.83 15.61 2.71
C VAL A 604 2.69 14.86 2.05
N PRO A 605 1.49 14.87 2.64
CA PRO A 605 0.30 14.31 2.01
C PRO A 605 -0.05 15.06 0.72
N ILE A 606 -0.43 14.34 -0.31
CA ILE A 606 -0.79 14.89 -1.61
C ILE A 606 -2.13 14.28 -2.02
N PHE A 607 -3.11 15.11 -2.36
CA PHE A 607 -4.36 14.63 -2.96
C PHE A 607 -4.15 14.41 -4.45
N ILE A 608 -4.45 13.21 -4.91
CA ILE A 608 -4.25 12.82 -6.31
C ILE A 608 -5.50 12.17 -6.89
N LYS A 609 -5.65 12.27 -8.19
CA LYS A 609 -6.62 11.52 -8.99
C LYS A 609 -5.83 10.57 -9.88
N ALA A 610 -5.95 9.27 -9.61
CA ALA A 610 -5.24 8.25 -10.38
C ALA A 610 -5.80 8.16 -11.80
N ASP A 611 -4.94 7.83 -12.77
CA ASP A 611 -5.39 7.52 -14.12
C ASP A 611 -6.28 6.27 -14.12
N ASN A 612 -7.21 6.17 -15.05
CA ASN A 612 -8.09 5.00 -15.15
C ASN A 612 -7.40 3.87 -15.93
N ALA A 613 -7.00 2.80 -15.21
CA ALA A 613 -6.35 1.62 -15.80
C ALA A 613 -7.27 0.84 -16.75
N GLU A 614 -8.57 0.91 -16.59
CA GLU A 614 -9.53 0.24 -17.48
C GLU A 614 -9.46 0.78 -18.92
N LYS A 615 -9.05 2.05 -19.09
CA LYS A 615 -8.83 2.61 -20.43
C LYS A 615 -7.75 1.86 -21.22
N GLU A 616 -6.71 1.36 -20.55
CA GLU A 616 -5.66 0.58 -21.21
C GLU A 616 -6.17 -0.80 -21.63
N ILE A 617 -7.01 -1.42 -20.79
CA ILE A 617 -7.68 -2.68 -21.12
C ILE A 617 -8.64 -2.47 -22.29
N GLU A 618 -9.47 -1.43 -22.25
CA GLU A 618 -10.41 -1.14 -23.34
C GLU A 618 -9.71 -0.85 -24.68
N LYS A 619 -8.60 -0.08 -24.66
CA LYS A 619 -7.75 0.11 -25.85
C LYS A 619 -7.24 -1.22 -26.41
N TYR A 620 -6.78 -2.12 -25.51
CA TYR A 620 -6.33 -3.45 -25.91
C TYR A 620 -7.46 -4.25 -26.56
N LEU A 621 -8.65 -4.28 -25.94
CA LEU A 621 -9.81 -5.01 -26.45
C LEU A 621 -10.29 -4.45 -27.80
N GLN A 622 -10.26 -3.13 -28.01
CA GLN A 622 -10.63 -2.50 -29.29
C GLN A 622 -9.63 -2.80 -30.40
N ASN A 623 -8.34 -2.89 -30.08
CA ASN A 623 -7.29 -3.16 -31.07
C ASN A 623 -7.21 -4.64 -31.48
N ASN A 624 -7.79 -5.54 -30.70
CA ASN A 624 -7.71 -6.99 -30.91
C ASN A 624 -9.11 -7.65 -31.10
N ALA A 625 -10.17 -6.84 -31.27
CA ALA A 625 -11.54 -7.27 -31.51
C ALA A 625 -11.78 -7.77 -32.94
#